data_e51de1a615868082b37a7fe35f273c8d
#
_entry.id   e51de1a615868082b37a7fe35f273c8d
#
_cell.length_a   1.000
_cell.length_b   1.000
_cell.length_c   1.000
_cell.angle_alpha   90.00
_cell.angle_beta   90.00
_cell.angle_gamma   90.00
#
_symmetry.space_group_name_H-M   'P 1'
#
loop_
_entity.id
_entity.type
_entity.pdbx_description
1 polymer ?
#
loop_
_entity_poly.entity_id
_entity_poly.type
_entity_poly.pdbx_seq_one_letter_code
_entity_poly.pdbx_strand_id
1 'polypeptide(L)'
;MKARQVVAGVHVLLAAVHVYWATGATWPAIDQRSLSQAVLGQEVSFAPQVVLPLAALHVVLAVAVLKVDSLRLARLVVAGLAAGLAVRTAAGLVWDFGLGTDSGTAFYWLNLFFYTPACITLLAVDLRLLRTRQLTELAA
;
A
#
# COMPACT_ATOMS: atom_id res chain seq x y z
N MET A 1 6.81 -13.37 14.00
CA MET A 1 7.63 -12.14 14.17
C MET A 1 8.11 -11.57 12.84
N LYS A 2 8.76 -12.35 11.99
CA LYS A 2 9.35 -11.84 10.72
C LYS A 2 8.35 -11.18 9.76
N ALA A 3 7.15 -11.76 9.56
CA ALA A 3 6.17 -11.24 8.61
C ALA A 3 5.70 -9.81 8.92
N ARG A 4 5.38 -9.49 10.20
CA ARG A 4 4.98 -8.12 10.60
C ARG A 4 6.10 -7.10 10.40
N GLN A 5 7.36 -7.50 10.62
CA GLN A 5 8.51 -6.63 10.41
C GLN A 5 8.70 -6.31 8.93
N VAL A 6 8.48 -7.29 8.05
CA VAL A 6 8.52 -7.09 6.60
C VAL A 6 7.42 -6.12 6.16
N VAL A 7 6.17 -6.33 6.57
CA VAL A 7 5.05 -5.43 6.21
C VAL A 7 5.29 -4.02 6.76
N ALA A 8 5.71 -3.88 8.01
CA ALA A 8 6.05 -2.57 8.57
C ALA A 8 7.20 -1.90 7.81
N GLY A 9 8.23 -2.67 7.40
CA GLY A 9 9.33 -2.18 6.57
C GLY A 9 8.86 -1.67 5.21
N VAL A 10 7.91 -2.35 4.55
CA VAL A 10 7.31 -1.89 3.31
C VAL A 10 6.62 -0.53 3.52
N HIS A 11 5.84 -0.37 4.59
CA HIS A 11 5.19 0.91 4.88
C HIS A 11 6.19 2.02 5.22
N VAL A 12 7.28 1.73 5.93
CA VAL A 12 8.36 2.70 6.17
C VAL A 12 9.00 3.13 4.86
N LEU A 13 9.28 2.19 3.95
CA LEU A 13 9.81 2.51 2.63
C LEU A 13 8.84 3.38 1.82
N LEU A 14 7.55 3.06 1.82
CA LEU A 14 6.54 3.87 1.15
C LEU A 14 6.44 5.27 1.75
N ALA A 15 6.51 5.41 3.09
CA ALA A 15 6.57 6.72 3.73
C ALA A 15 7.78 7.53 3.25
N ALA A 16 8.96 6.92 3.20
CA ALA A 16 10.19 7.57 2.73
C ALA A 16 10.08 8.01 1.26
N VAL A 17 9.49 7.18 0.40
CA VAL A 17 9.24 7.52 -1.01
C VAL A 17 8.30 8.72 -1.14
N HIS A 18 7.22 8.79 -0.35
CA HIS A 18 6.31 9.93 -0.37
C HIS A 18 6.99 11.22 0.13
N VAL A 19 7.83 11.13 1.18
CA VAL A 19 8.63 12.27 1.63
C VAL A 19 9.60 12.72 0.53
N TYR A 20 10.25 11.79 -0.14
CA TYR A 20 11.14 12.08 -1.27
C TYR A 20 10.39 12.81 -2.39
N TRP A 21 9.22 12.35 -2.79
CA TRP A 21 8.40 13.02 -3.80
C TRP A 21 7.88 14.40 -3.34
N ALA A 22 7.64 14.58 -2.04
CA ALA A 22 7.26 15.88 -1.46
C ALA A 22 8.35 16.96 -1.63
N THR A 23 9.61 16.58 -1.85
CA THR A 23 10.70 17.53 -2.17
C THR A 23 10.67 18.05 -3.61
N GLY A 24 9.74 17.55 -4.44
CA GLY A 24 9.68 17.83 -5.87
C GLY A 24 10.51 16.87 -6.74
N ALA A 25 11.18 15.90 -6.12
CA ALA A 25 11.89 14.85 -6.84
C ALA A 25 10.93 13.92 -7.56
N THR A 26 11.29 13.43 -8.74
CA THR A 26 10.41 12.65 -9.62
C THR A 26 10.96 11.26 -9.94
N TRP A 27 12.18 10.94 -9.50
CA TRP A 27 12.73 9.60 -9.77
C TRP A 27 11.78 8.49 -9.25
N PRO A 28 11.57 7.40 -10.02
CA PRO A 28 12.26 6.96 -11.23
C PRO A 28 11.74 7.56 -12.55
N ALA A 29 10.78 8.47 -12.53
CA ALA A 29 10.23 9.13 -13.71
C ALA A 29 11.04 10.38 -14.08
N ILE A 30 10.86 10.86 -15.31
CA ILE A 30 11.56 12.05 -15.83
C ILE A 30 10.94 13.36 -15.35
N ASP A 31 9.62 13.34 -15.04
CA ASP A 31 8.85 14.48 -14.56
C ASP A 31 7.66 14.03 -13.70
N GLN A 32 6.96 14.98 -13.09
CA GLN A 32 5.82 14.73 -12.21
C GLN A 32 4.62 14.11 -12.94
N ARG A 33 4.40 14.48 -14.20
CA ARG A 33 3.31 13.95 -15.00
C ARG A 33 3.51 12.46 -15.29
N SER A 34 4.69 12.09 -15.78
CA SER A 34 5.04 10.69 -16.06
C SER A 34 5.08 9.85 -14.78
N LEU A 35 5.54 10.43 -13.64
CA LEU A 35 5.45 9.78 -12.33
C LEU A 35 4.00 9.48 -11.95
N SER A 36 3.13 10.47 -12.04
CA SER A 36 1.72 10.34 -11.70
C SER A 36 1.03 9.28 -12.56
N GLN A 37 1.25 9.32 -13.87
CA GLN A 37 0.72 8.35 -14.80
C GLN A 37 1.24 6.93 -14.54
N ALA A 38 2.52 6.77 -14.21
CA ALA A 38 3.09 5.46 -13.91
C ALA A 38 2.57 4.86 -12.59
N VAL A 39 2.35 5.69 -11.56
CA VAL A 39 1.93 5.23 -10.23
C VAL A 39 0.42 5.06 -10.12
N LEU A 40 -0.35 5.96 -10.72
CA LEU A 40 -1.81 6.07 -10.53
C LEU A 40 -2.64 5.85 -11.80
N GLY A 41 -2.02 5.80 -12.98
CA GLY A 41 -2.70 5.73 -14.27
C GLY A 41 -3.41 7.02 -14.69
N GLN A 42 -3.22 8.10 -13.96
CA GLN A 42 -3.86 9.39 -14.19
C GLN A 42 -3.01 10.55 -13.67
N GLU A 43 -3.30 11.77 -14.09
CA GLU A 43 -2.60 12.95 -13.62
C GLU A 43 -3.13 13.40 -12.25
N VAL A 44 -2.29 13.33 -11.23
CA VAL A 44 -2.56 13.79 -9.88
C VAL A 44 -1.38 14.62 -9.39
N SER A 45 -1.65 15.65 -8.61
CA SER A 45 -0.60 16.48 -8.01
C SER A 45 0.21 15.70 -6.97
N PHE A 46 1.53 15.81 -7.04
CA PHE A 46 2.47 15.32 -6.02
C PHE A 46 2.97 16.46 -5.10
N ALA A 47 2.20 17.55 -5.02
CA ALA A 47 2.53 18.65 -4.12
C ALA A 47 2.62 18.16 -2.66
N PRO A 48 3.45 18.78 -1.80
CA PRO A 48 3.66 18.33 -0.42
C PRO A 48 2.38 18.13 0.38
N GLN A 49 1.37 19.00 0.20
CA GLN A 49 0.08 18.91 0.87
C GLN A 49 -0.74 17.66 0.48
N VAL A 50 -0.42 17.02 -0.65
CA VAL A 50 -1.06 15.77 -1.10
C VAL A 50 -0.28 14.56 -0.61
N VAL A 51 1.05 14.55 -0.76
CA VAL A 51 1.87 13.36 -0.50
C VAL A 51 2.35 13.23 0.95
N LEU A 52 2.52 14.32 1.71
CA LEU A 52 2.91 14.23 3.13
C LEU A 52 1.86 13.56 4.01
N PRO A 53 0.54 13.79 3.86
CA PRO A 53 -0.48 13.02 4.57
C PRO A 53 -0.39 11.52 4.28
N LEU A 54 -0.04 11.11 3.04
CA LEU A 54 0.16 9.71 2.68
C LEU A 54 1.41 9.14 3.35
N ALA A 55 2.50 9.91 3.43
CA ALA A 55 3.69 9.51 4.19
C ALA A 55 3.34 9.29 5.67
N ALA A 56 2.61 10.22 6.29
CA ALA A 56 2.16 10.08 7.68
C ALA A 56 1.25 8.86 7.87
N LEU A 57 0.32 8.61 6.95
CA LEU A 57 -0.51 7.41 6.95
C LEU A 57 0.34 6.14 6.94
N HIS A 58 1.34 6.06 6.08
CA HIS A 58 2.23 4.89 6.03
C HIS A 58 3.01 4.68 7.34
N VAL A 59 3.44 5.75 8.01
CA VAL A 59 4.05 5.64 9.35
C VAL A 59 3.06 5.06 10.36
N VAL A 60 1.81 5.55 10.37
CA VAL A 60 0.75 5.02 11.25
C VAL A 60 0.50 3.54 10.96
N LEU A 61 0.43 3.14 9.69
CA LEU A 61 0.25 1.75 9.28
C LEU A 61 1.42 0.86 9.73
N ALA A 62 2.67 1.32 9.59
CA ALA A 62 3.85 0.59 10.07
C ALA A 62 3.76 0.33 11.58
N VAL A 63 3.43 1.35 12.37
CA VAL A 63 3.26 1.23 13.82
C VAL A 63 2.10 0.30 14.17
N ALA A 64 0.97 0.42 13.48
CA ALA A 64 -0.21 -0.42 13.71
C ALA A 64 0.10 -1.91 13.44
N VAL A 65 0.78 -2.23 12.34
CA VAL A 65 1.19 -3.61 12.04
C VAL A 65 2.11 -4.18 13.12
N LEU A 66 3.05 -3.39 13.65
CA LEU A 66 3.94 -3.83 14.74
C LEU A 66 3.17 -4.04 16.06
N LYS A 67 2.09 -3.29 16.30
CA LYS A 67 1.30 -3.30 17.54
C LYS A 67 -0.02 -4.08 17.44
N VAL A 68 -0.27 -4.80 16.35
CA VAL A 68 -1.53 -5.51 16.06
C VAL A 68 -1.96 -6.49 17.16
N ASP A 69 -1.00 -7.09 17.86
CA ASP A 69 -1.29 -8.05 18.96
C ASP A 69 -1.53 -7.35 20.32
N SER A 70 -1.08 -6.12 20.51
CA SER A 70 -1.09 -5.45 21.81
C SER A 70 -2.18 -4.39 21.94
N LEU A 71 -2.62 -3.77 20.83
CA LEU A 71 -3.55 -2.66 20.85
C LEU A 71 -4.79 -2.95 19.98
N ARG A 72 -6.00 -2.80 20.55
CA ARG A 72 -7.27 -2.94 19.81
C ARG A 72 -7.35 -1.95 18.64
N LEU A 73 -6.93 -0.69 18.86
CA LEU A 73 -6.91 0.32 17.81
C LEU A 73 -5.99 -0.06 16.66
N ALA A 74 -4.80 -0.58 16.95
CA ALA A 74 -3.87 -1.05 15.92
C ALA A 74 -4.52 -2.16 15.06
N ARG A 75 -5.26 -3.06 15.69
CA ARG A 75 -6.00 -4.12 14.99
C ARG A 75 -7.08 -3.57 14.06
N LEU A 76 -7.84 -2.55 14.50
CA LEU A 76 -8.83 -1.89 13.65
C LEU A 76 -8.17 -1.19 12.45
N VAL A 77 -7.04 -0.54 12.67
CA VAL A 77 -6.25 0.09 11.60
C VAL A 77 -5.76 -0.96 10.59
N VAL A 78 -5.22 -2.10 11.05
CA VAL A 78 -4.77 -3.19 10.16
C VAL A 78 -5.97 -3.83 9.44
N ALA A 79 -7.14 -3.94 10.08
CA ALA A 79 -8.36 -4.41 9.40
C ALA A 79 -8.81 -3.44 8.30
N GLY A 80 -8.76 -2.13 8.56
CA GLY A 80 -9.00 -1.09 7.55
C GLY A 80 -7.99 -1.16 6.40
N LEU A 81 -6.69 -1.38 6.71
CA LEU A 81 -5.66 -1.59 5.70
C LEU A 81 -5.98 -2.83 4.83
N ALA A 82 -6.33 -3.96 5.45
CA ALA A 82 -6.69 -5.17 4.72
C ALA A 82 -7.90 -4.95 3.80
N ALA A 83 -8.92 -4.22 4.26
CA ALA A 83 -10.07 -3.85 3.43
C ALA A 83 -9.65 -2.96 2.24
N GLY A 84 -8.82 -1.95 2.47
CA GLY A 84 -8.27 -1.10 1.40
C GLY A 84 -7.44 -1.88 0.39
N LEU A 85 -6.58 -2.80 0.86
CA LEU A 85 -5.80 -3.69 -0.01
C LEU A 85 -6.68 -4.65 -0.81
N ALA A 86 -7.79 -5.13 -0.23
CA ALA A 86 -8.75 -5.97 -0.95
C ALA A 86 -9.42 -5.19 -2.10
N VAL A 87 -9.87 -3.97 -1.84
CA VAL A 87 -10.45 -3.08 -2.87
C VAL A 87 -9.41 -2.77 -3.94
N ARG A 88 -8.17 -2.42 -3.54
CA ARG A 88 -7.07 -2.11 -4.48
C ARG A 88 -6.69 -3.33 -5.31
N THR A 89 -6.69 -4.52 -4.72
CA THR A 89 -6.43 -5.78 -5.44
C THR A 89 -7.53 -6.05 -6.47
N ALA A 90 -8.81 -5.91 -6.09
CA ALA A 90 -9.93 -6.10 -7.01
C ALA A 90 -9.84 -5.11 -8.19
N ALA A 91 -9.57 -3.83 -7.94
CA ALA A 91 -9.36 -2.84 -8.99
C ALA A 91 -8.16 -3.19 -9.87
N GLY A 92 -7.06 -3.64 -9.25
CA GLY A 92 -5.85 -4.07 -9.97
C GLY A 92 -6.14 -5.21 -10.94
N LEU A 93 -6.86 -6.22 -10.50
CA LEU A 93 -7.27 -7.34 -11.37
C LEU A 93 -8.15 -6.87 -12.54
N VAL A 94 -9.08 -5.94 -12.30
CA VAL A 94 -9.90 -5.35 -13.38
C VAL A 94 -9.02 -4.68 -14.43
N TRP A 95 -8.02 -3.91 -14.01
CA TRP A 95 -7.07 -3.26 -14.92
C TRP A 95 -6.13 -4.25 -15.62
N ASP A 96 -5.71 -5.33 -14.94
CA ASP A 96 -4.86 -6.40 -15.50
C ASP A 96 -5.59 -7.14 -16.66
N PHE A 97 -6.93 -7.20 -16.64
CA PHE A 97 -7.73 -7.69 -17.75
C PHE A 97 -7.98 -6.62 -18.85
N GLY A 98 -7.35 -5.46 -18.77
CA GLY A 98 -7.47 -4.38 -19.75
C GLY A 98 -8.75 -3.56 -19.64
N LEU A 99 -9.52 -3.72 -18.56
CA LEU A 99 -10.75 -2.95 -18.35
C LEU A 99 -10.41 -1.62 -17.66
N GLY A 100 -10.63 -0.51 -18.39
CA GLY A 100 -10.41 0.85 -17.88
C GLY A 100 -8.93 1.29 -17.86
N THR A 101 -8.03 0.57 -18.53
CA THR A 101 -6.63 0.94 -18.70
C THR A 101 -6.14 0.56 -20.10
N ASP A 102 -5.11 1.26 -20.59
CA ASP A 102 -4.47 0.99 -21.87
C ASP A 102 -3.17 0.20 -21.63
N SER A 103 -3.04 -0.96 -22.30
CA SER A 103 -1.83 -1.81 -22.26
C SER A 103 -0.58 -1.14 -22.82
N GLY A 104 -0.69 -0.03 -23.53
CA GLY A 104 0.43 0.80 -23.97
C GLY A 104 1.05 1.66 -22.86
N THR A 105 0.48 1.69 -21.64
CA THR A 105 0.93 2.56 -20.56
C THR A 105 1.88 1.87 -19.59
N ALA A 106 2.78 2.65 -18.97
CA ALA A 106 3.64 2.17 -17.90
C ALA A 106 2.81 1.69 -16.68
N PHE A 107 1.68 2.36 -16.38
CA PHE A 107 0.77 1.97 -15.31
C PHE A 107 0.25 0.54 -15.48
N TYR A 108 -0.20 0.15 -16.68
CA TYR A 108 -0.69 -1.20 -16.95
C TYR A 108 0.35 -2.26 -16.56
N TRP A 109 1.58 -2.13 -17.05
CA TRP A 109 2.64 -3.11 -16.78
C TRP A 109 3.10 -3.13 -15.32
N LEU A 110 3.19 -1.94 -14.69
CA LEU A 110 3.50 -1.84 -13.25
C LEU A 110 2.37 -2.42 -12.40
N ASN A 111 1.12 -2.24 -12.79
CA ASN A 111 -0.02 -2.82 -12.11
C ASN A 111 0.02 -4.34 -12.18
N LEU A 112 0.16 -4.89 -13.37
CA LEU A 112 0.17 -6.34 -13.63
C LEU A 112 1.31 -7.06 -12.91
N PHE A 113 2.56 -6.53 -12.99
CA PHE A 113 3.74 -7.23 -12.49
C PHE A 113 4.18 -6.82 -11.10
N PHE A 114 3.74 -5.67 -10.60
CA PHE A 114 4.22 -5.15 -9.33
C PHE A 114 3.09 -4.79 -8.35
N TYR A 115 2.20 -3.87 -8.71
CA TYR A 115 1.24 -3.34 -7.73
C TYR A 115 0.20 -4.38 -7.31
N THR A 116 -0.43 -5.07 -8.25
CA THR A 116 -1.44 -6.10 -7.93
C THR A 116 -0.84 -7.27 -7.15
N PRO A 117 0.29 -7.89 -7.56
CA PRO A 117 0.95 -8.94 -6.78
C PRO A 117 1.39 -8.48 -5.38
N ALA A 118 1.90 -7.25 -5.25
CA ALA A 118 2.28 -6.69 -3.96
C ALA A 118 1.07 -6.52 -3.03
N CYS A 119 -0.05 -5.98 -3.55
CA CYS A 119 -1.29 -5.83 -2.79
C CYS A 119 -1.87 -7.17 -2.34
N ILE A 120 -1.88 -8.19 -3.20
CA ILE A 120 -2.31 -9.56 -2.85
C ILE A 120 -1.44 -10.11 -1.71
N THR A 121 -0.12 -9.95 -1.83
CA THR A 121 0.83 -10.46 -0.83
C THR A 121 0.64 -9.79 0.52
N LEU A 122 0.56 -8.46 0.55
CA LEU A 122 0.34 -7.68 1.76
C LEU A 122 -1.01 -8.03 2.39
N LEU A 123 -2.08 -8.10 1.59
CA LEU A 123 -3.41 -8.52 2.05
C LEU A 123 -3.38 -9.90 2.72
N ALA A 124 -2.74 -10.88 2.08
CA ALA A 124 -2.64 -12.22 2.64
C ALA A 124 -1.91 -12.25 3.98
N VAL A 125 -0.85 -11.44 4.14
CA VAL A 125 -0.12 -11.31 5.41
C VAL A 125 -0.97 -10.63 6.47
N ASP A 126 -1.63 -9.52 6.15
CA ASP A 126 -2.47 -8.77 7.09
C ASP A 126 -3.64 -9.63 7.60
N LEU A 127 -4.29 -10.38 6.71
CA LEU A 127 -5.34 -11.32 7.10
C LEU A 127 -4.82 -12.42 8.04
N ARG A 128 -3.61 -12.92 7.83
CA ARG A 128 -2.96 -13.88 8.74
C ARG A 128 -2.70 -13.27 10.11
N LEU A 129 -2.17 -12.05 10.15
CA LEU A 129 -1.92 -11.33 11.41
C LEU A 129 -3.20 -11.12 12.22
N LEU A 130 -4.31 -10.79 11.55
CA LEU A 130 -5.61 -10.60 12.18
C LEU A 130 -6.19 -11.92 12.72
N ARG A 131 -6.05 -13.03 11.99
CA ARG A 131 -6.58 -14.36 12.37
C ARG A 131 -5.84 -14.99 13.54
N THR A 132 -4.53 -14.88 13.61
CA THR A 132 -3.70 -15.56 14.61
C THR A 132 -4.16 -15.24 16.04
N ARG A 133 -4.57 -14.01 16.30
CA ARG A 133 -5.03 -13.59 17.63
C ARG A 133 -6.45 -14.07 17.95
N GLN A 134 -7.36 -14.15 16.97
CA GLN A 134 -8.71 -14.66 17.22
C GLN A 134 -8.69 -16.10 17.76
N LEU A 135 -7.82 -16.93 17.21
CA LEU A 135 -7.65 -18.31 17.67
C LEU A 135 -7.11 -18.40 19.10
N THR A 136 -6.22 -17.46 19.49
CA THR A 136 -5.67 -17.40 20.85
C THR A 136 -6.74 -16.94 21.87
N GLU A 137 -7.61 -15.99 21.50
CA GLU A 137 -8.69 -15.50 22.37
C GLU A 137 -9.83 -16.53 22.53
N LEU A 138 -10.05 -17.40 21.54
CA LEU A 138 -11.04 -18.48 21.62
C LEU A 138 -10.53 -19.70 22.40
N ALA A 139 -9.21 -19.82 22.57
CA ALA A 139 -8.58 -20.93 23.28
C ALA A 139 -8.26 -20.61 24.77
N ALA A 140 -8.51 -19.37 25.21
CA ALA A 140 -8.27 -18.89 26.59
C ALA A 140 -9.57 -18.80 27.38
#